data_92d43df5788a0b96ac469779057ace98
#
_entry.id   92d43df5788a0b96ac469779057ace98
#
_cell.length_a   1.000
_cell.length_b   1.000
_cell.length_c   1.000
_cell.angle_alpha   90.00
_cell.angle_beta   90.00
_cell.angle_gamma   90.00
#
_symmetry.space_group_name_H-M   'P 1'
#
loop_
_entity.id
_entity.type
_entity.pdbx_description
1 polymer ?
#
loop_
_entity_poly.entity_id
_entity_poly.type
_entity_poly.pdbx_seq_one_letter_code
_entity_poly.pdbx_strand_id
1 'polypeptide(L)'
;AMFIEALKMQKEKEFLDMTQRGNLLFSDAFPYIGQQYMVPKPMIYIEPQKKGQSEQKKAYKKLKFLPIEQLENFMNGTMDVFVDPLKEYGSFQQQTMARVRTEEDTLPFRVGTYFYYPDCGLYIILGYTKKEEKYLAEELLESLAYTGIGGKKSTGLGKYILRPVKLPEVFERHLKKDADRIILLS
;
A
#
# COMPACT_ATOMS: atom_id res chain seq x y z
N ALA A 1 4.80 3.76 11.94
CA ALA A 1 4.66 2.43 12.53
C ALA A 1 6.04 1.82 12.80
N MET A 2 6.93 1.67 11.79
CA MET A 2 8.26 1.05 11.93
C MET A 2 9.15 1.72 12.95
N PHE A 3 9.19 3.06 13.01
CA PHE A 3 9.95 3.78 14.03
C PHE A 3 9.53 3.41 15.46
N ILE A 4 8.23 3.18 15.70
CA ILE A 4 7.74 2.75 17.02
C ILE A 4 8.23 1.33 17.36
N GLU A 5 8.31 0.44 16.37
CA GLU A 5 8.89 -0.89 16.57
C GLU A 5 10.41 -0.80 16.83
N ALA A 6 11.10 0.07 16.09
CA ALA A 6 12.53 0.33 16.33
C ALA A 6 12.80 0.85 17.76
N LEU A 7 11.94 1.75 18.28
CA LEU A 7 12.01 2.20 19.68
C LEU A 7 11.84 1.05 20.69
N LYS A 8 10.86 0.18 20.47
CA LYS A 8 10.64 -0.99 21.34
C LYS A 8 11.82 -1.96 21.35
N MET A 9 12.51 -2.07 20.22
CA MET A 9 13.66 -2.96 20.02
C MET A 9 14.99 -2.28 20.35
N GLN A 10 14.99 -1.02 20.80
CA GLN A 10 16.18 -0.21 21.09
C GLN A 10 17.10 -0.02 19.86
N LYS A 11 16.50 0.01 18.66
CA LYS A 11 17.17 0.18 17.36
C LYS A 11 16.82 1.51 16.66
N GLU A 12 16.23 2.46 17.40
CA GLU A 12 15.77 3.73 16.83
C GLU A 12 16.88 4.56 16.21
N LYS A 13 18.07 4.55 16.81
CA LYS A 13 19.22 5.31 16.28
C LYS A 13 19.72 4.74 14.97
N GLU A 14 19.84 3.42 14.89
CA GLU A 14 20.25 2.70 13.69
C GLU A 14 19.24 2.91 12.55
N PHE A 15 17.96 2.75 12.84
CA PHE A 15 16.88 2.99 11.88
C PHE A 15 16.87 4.42 11.34
N LEU A 16 17.02 5.42 12.24
CA LEU A 16 17.06 6.83 11.84
C LEU A 16 18.28 7.14 10.98
N ASP A 17 19.47 6.66 11.36
CA ASP A 17 20.69 6.89 10.60
C ASP A 17 20.58 6.32 9.18
N MET A 18 20.10 5.08 9.04
CA MET A 18 19.92 4.44 7.73
C MET A 18 18.88 5.15 6.85
N THR A 19 17.77 5.61 7.42
CA THR A 19 16.72 6.31 6.67
C THR A 19 17.13 7.73 6.31
N GLN A 20 17.77 8.47 7.21
CA GLN A 20 18.22 9.85 6.95
C GLN A 20 19.34 9.92 5.91
N ARG A 21 20.21 8.89 5.84
CA ARG A 21 21.24 8.78 4.79
C ARG A 21 20.71 8.28 3.46
N GLY A 22 19.43 7.90 3.39
CA GLY A 22 18.85 7.31 2.18
C GLY A 22 19.34 5.89 1.87
N ASN A 23 19.97 5.21 2.83
CA ASN A 23 20.44 3.84 2.68
C ASN A 23 19.29 2.84 2.78
N LEU A 24 18.21 3.22 3.44
CA LEU A 24 17.00 2.45 3.62
C LEU A 24 15.80 3.30 3.18
N LEU A 25 15.09 2.83 2.17
CA LEU A 25 13.95 3.51 1.56
C LEU A 25 12.73 2.60 1.58
N PHE A 26 11.56 3.19 1.75
CA PHE A 26 10.28 2.48 1.74
C PHE A 26 9.30 3.19 0.80
N SER A 27 8.56 2.42 0.05
CA SER A 27 7.36 2.95 -0.58
C SER A 27 6.20 3.00 0.42
N ASP A 28 5.12 3.71 0.08
CA ASP A 28 3.83 3.48 0.71
C ASP A 28 3.35 2.05 0.45
N ALA A 29 2.33 1.63 1.20
CA ALA A 29 1.71 0.33 1.03
C ALA A 29 0.63 0.39 -0.05
N PHE A 30 0.80 -0.39 -1.12
CA PHE A 30 -0.11 -0.42 -2.27
C PHE A 30 -0.82 -1.77 -2.41
N PRO A 31 -2.01 -1.81 -3.02
CA PRO A 31 -2.75 -3.04 -3.23
C PRO A 31 -2.05 -4.00 -4.20
N TYR A 32 -2.26 -5.31 -4.00
CA TYR A 32 -2.02 -6.35 -5.01
C TYR A 32 -3.18 -7.34 -5.05
N ILE A 33 -3.42 -7.96 -6.21
CA ILE A 33 -4.38 -9.04 -6.44
C ILE A 33 -3.64 -10.14 -7.19
N GLY A 34 -3.41 -11.28 -6.53
CA GLY A 34 -2.59 -12.35 -7.09
C GLY A 34 -1.18 -11.87 -7.43
N GLN A 35 -0.84 -11.84 -8.71
CA GLN A 35 0.44 -11.33 -9.21
C GLN A 35 0.34 -9.93 -9.80
N GLN A 36 -0.82 -9.29 -9.73
CA GLN A 36 -1.05 -7.96 -10.28
C GLN A 36 -0.82 -6.90 -9.20
N TYR A 37 0.19 -6.08 -9.40
CA TYR A 37 0.59 -5.02 -8.47
C TYR A 37 -0.02 -3.69 -8.89
N MET A 38 -0.71 -3.03 -7.98
CA MET A 38 -1.34 -1.74 -8.23
C MET A 38 -0.40 -0.61 -7.86
N VAL A 39 -0.35 0.42 -8.70
CA VAL A 39 0.35 1.67 -8.41
C VAL A 39 -0.66 2.81 -8.31
N PRO A 40 -0.36 3.89 -7.57
CA PRO A 40 -1.23 5.05 -7.53
C PRO A 40 -1.37 5.64 -8.92
N LYS A 41 -2.58 6.07 -9.26
CA LYS A 41 -2.84 6.73 -10.53
C LYS A 41 -2.01 8.01 -10.64
N PRO A 42 -1.23 8.20 -11.72
CA PRO A 42 -0.51 9.44 -11.95
C PRO A 42 -1.44 10.64 -12.01
N MET A 43 -1.08 11.73 -11.31
CA MET A 43 -1.84 12.99 -11.27
C MET A 43 -1.49 13.87 -12.47
N ILE A 44 -1.67 13.34 -13.68
CA ILE A 44 -1.40 14.04 -14.94
C ILE A 44 -2.67 14.19 -15.75
N TYR A 45 -2.69 15.21 -16.61
CA TYR A 45 -3.74 15.34 -17.61
C TYR A 45 -3.44 14.41 -18.78
N ILE A 46 -4.41 13.57 -19.12
CA ILE A 46 -4.36 12.69 -20.29
C ILE A 46 -5.42 13.19 -21.27
N GLU A 47 -5.00 13.48 -22.48
CA GLU A 47 -5.90 13.85 -23.54
C GLU A 47 -6.66 12.61 -24.03
N PRO A 48 -8.00 12.56 -23.89
CA PRO A 48 -8.76 11.40 -24.35
C PRO A 48 -8.66 11.30 -25.87
N GLN A 49 -8.29 10.13 -26.39
CA GLN A 49 -8.17 9.90 -27.83
C GLN A 49 -9.50 10.08 -28.60
N LYS A 50 -10.64 9.95 -27.92
CA LYS A 50 -11.98 10.19 -28.48
C LYS A 50 -12.60 11.42 -27.83
N LYS A 51 -12.79 12.50 -28.61
CA LYS A 51 -13.53 13.70 -28.18
C LYS A 51 -14.97 13.31 -27.87
N GLY A 52 -15.48 13.61 -26.67
CA GLY A 52 -16.92 13.68 -26.40
C GLY A 52 -17.48 12.76 -25.30
N GLN A 53 -16.72 11.84 -24.68
CA GLN A 53 -17.29 10.96 -23.66
C GLN A 53 -17.13 11.52 -22.25
N SER A 54 -18.16 12.23 -21.77
CA SER A 54 -18.26 12.71 -20.36
C SER A 54 -18.08 11.56 -19.35
N GLU A 55 -18.56 10.36 -19.68
CA GLU A 55 -18.48 9.18 -18.84
C GLU A 55 -17.03 8.68 -18.65
N GLN A 56 -16.25 8.65 -19.73
CA GLN A 56 -14.83 8.27 -19.66
C GLN A 56 -14.04 9.23 -18.76
N LYS A 57 -14.29 10.54 -18.86
CA LYS A 57 -13.66 11.54 -17.97
C LYS A 57 -14.02 11.31 -16.49
N LYS A 58 -15.27 10.93 -16.22
CA LYS A 58 -15.71 10.59 -14.85
C LYS A 58 -15.04 9.31 -14.35
N ALA A 59 -14.88 8.30 -15.20
CA ALA A 59 -14.19 7.06 -14.88
C ALA A 59 -12.70 7.31 -14.55
N TYR A 60 -11.98 8.08 -15.40
CA TYR A 60 -10.60 8.51 -15.11
C TYR A 60 -10.45 9.24 -13.77
N LYS A 61 -11.42 10.08 -13.40
CA LYS A 61 -11.40 10.79 -12.11
C LYS A 61 -11.60 9.88 -10.92
N LYS A 62 -12.40 8.82 -11.04
CA LYS A 62 -12.69 7.86 -9.97
C LYS A 62 -11.56 6.87 -9.75
N LEU A 63 -10.77 6.59 -10.77
CA LEU A 63 -9.65 5.67 -10.68
C LEU A 63 -8.62 6.19 -9.66
N LYS A 64 -8.28 5.37 -8.66
CA LYS A 64 -7.28 5.68 -7.63
C LYS A 64 -5.98 4.92 -7.85
N PHE A 65 -6.09 3.68 -8.25
CA PHE A 65 -5.00 2.77 -8.51
C PHE A 65 -5.17 2.15 -9.89
N LEU A 66 -4.07 1.72 -10.49
CA LEU A 66 -4.06 0.96 -11.73
C LEU A 66 -2.96 -0.12 -11.68
N PRO A 67 -3.14 -1.25 -12.39
CA PRO A 67 -2.08 -2.24 -12.52
C PRO A 67 -0.84 -1.61 -13.15
N ILE A 68 0.35 -1.94 -12.61
CA ILE A 68 1.60 -1.37 -13.14
C ILE A 68 1.81 -1.72 -14.61
N GLU A 69 1.34 -2.89 -15.06
CA GLU A 69 1.38 -3.33 -16.45
C GLU A 69 0.55 -2.41 -17.39
N GLN A 70 -0.46 -1.72 -16.83
CA GLN A 70 -1.32 -0.80 -17.57
C GLN A 70 -0.85 0.66 -17.51
N LEU A 71 0.27 0.94 -16.84
CA LEU A 71 0.76 2.31 -16.66
C LEU A 71 1.02 3.00 -17.99
N GLU A 72 1.65 2.32 -18.96
CA GLU A 72 1.91 2.90 -20.29
C GLU A 72 0.61 3.12 -21.08
N ASN A 73 -0.32 2.17 -21.01
CA ASN A 73 -1.64 2.33 -21.65
C ASN A 73 -2.43 3.48 -21.03
N PHE A 74 -2.32 3.66 -19.70
CA PHE A 74 -2.92 4.80 -19.02
C PHE A 74 -2.31 6.10 -19.50
N MET A 75 -0.97 6.19 -19.59
CA MET A 75 -0.25 7.39 -20.06
C MET A 75 -0.60 7.77 -21.49
N ASN A 76 -0.87 6.77 -22.35
CA ASN A 76 -1.25 6.94 -23.74
C ASN A 76 -2.77 7.15 -23.95
N GLY A 77 -3.57 7.11 -22.87
CA GLY A 77 -5.02 7.25 -22.94
C GLY A 77 -5.77 6.07 -23.59
N THR A 78 -5.12 4.89 -23.66
CA THR A 78 -5.67 3.66 -24.28
C THR A 78 -6.19 2.65 -23.26
N MET A 79 -5.95 2.88 -21.96
CA MET A 79 -6.43 2.00 -20.89
C MET A 79 -7.96 2.01 -20.82
N ASP A 80 -8.57 0.83 -20.67
CA ASP A 80 -10.00 0.72 -20.30
C ASP A 80 -10.17 1.11 -18.82
N VAL A 81 -10.83 2.24 -18.60
CA VAL A 81 -11.04 2.82 -17.27
C VAL A 81 -12.44 2.53 -16.70
N PHE A 82 -13.27 1.79 -17.42
CA PHE A 82 -14.59 1.39 -16.95
C PHE A 82 -14.54 0.15 -16.04
N VAL A 83 -13.45 -0.61 -16.09
CA VAL A 83 -13.20 -1.74 -15.22
C VAL A 83 -12.50 -1.22 -13.96
N ASP A 84 -13.12 -1.41 -12.79
CA ASP A 84 -12.48 -1.10 -11.50
C ASP A 84 -11.40 -2.15 -11.20
N PRO A 85 -10.11 -1.77 -11.16
CA PRO A 85 -9.01 -2.71 -10.91
C PRO A 85 -9.09 -3.35 -9.52
N LEU A 86 -9.81 -2.73 -8.57
CA LEU A 86 -9.93 -3.20 -7.19
C LEU A 86 -11.27 -3.90 -6.91
N LYS A 87 -12.05 -4.24 -7.93
CA LYS A 87 -13.36 -4.88 -7.75
C LYS A 87 -13.29 -6.18 -6.93
N GLU A 88 -12.24 -6.96 -7.12
CA GLU A 88 -12.03 -8.25 -6.45
C GLU A 88 -10.95 -8.20 -5.36
N TYR A 89 -10.70 -7.02 -4.80
CA TYR A 89 -9.65 -6.81 -3.82
C TYR A 89 -10.08 -7.16 -2.39
N GLY A 90 -11.33 -6.90 -2.04
CA GLY A 90 -11.86 -7.13 -0.70
C GLY A 90 -13.18 -6.45 -0.47
N SER A 91 -13.65 -6.49 0.77
CA SER A 91 -14.91 -5.88 1.17
C SER A 91 -14.77 -5.01 2.42
N PHE A 92 -15.48 -3.89 2.42
CA PHE A 92 -15.66 -3.07 3.61
C PHE A 92 -16.82 -3.62 4.44
N GLN A 93 -16.59 -3.80 5.73
CA GLN A 93 -17.61 -4.24 6.67
C GLN A 93 -17.66 -3.29 7.87
N GLN A 94 -18.86 -3.04 8.36
CA GLN A 94 -19.08 -2.28 9.57
C GLN A 94 -19.45 -3.24 10.70
N GLN A 95 -18.62 -3.27 11.73
CA GLN A 95 -18.84 -4.10 12.92
C GLN A 95 -19.23 -3.23 14.10
N THR A 96 -20.18 -3.71 14.92
CA THR A 96 -20.48 -3.09 16.20
C THR A 96 -19.62 -3.76 17.26
N MET A 97 -18.84 -2.97 17.97
CA MET A 97 -18.04 -3.39 19.12
C MET A 97 -18.58 -2.73 20.37
N ALA A 98 -18.41 -3.38 21.51
CA ALA A 98 -18.78 -2.83 22.79
C ALA A 98 -17.53 -2.43 23.59
N ARG A 99 -17.59 -1.26 24.22
CA ARG A 99 -16.59 -0.83 25.19
C ARG A 99 -17.24 -0.85 26.59
N VAL A 100 -16.72 -1.67 27.46
CA VAL A 100 -17.10 -1.67 28.87
C VAL A 100 -16.49 -0.42 29.50
N ARG A 101 -17.33 0.47 30.01
CA ARG A 101 -16.91 1.70 30.67
C ARG A 101 -16.95 1.54 32.20
N THR A 102 -17.94 0.83 32.69
CA THR A 102 -18.11 0.41 34.08
C THR A 102 -18.80 -0.95 34.09
N GLU A 103 -18.93 -1.61 35.26
CA GLU A 103 -19.59 -2.92 35.36
C GLU A 103 -21.06 -2.88 34.87
N GLU A 104 -21.71 -1.71 34.88
CA GLU A 104 -23.10 -1.52 34.51
C GLU A 104 -23.32 -0.83 33.14
N ASP A 105 -22.28 -0.28 32.51
CA ASP A 105 -22.47 0.57 31.32
C ASP A 105 -21.59 0.11 30.16
N THR A 106 -22.21 -0.52 29.17
CA THR A 106 -21.56 -0.97 27.94
C THR A 106 -21.99 -0.10 26.77
N LEU A 107 -21.08 0.73 26.25
CA LEU A 107 -21.35 1.60 25.11
C LEU A 107 -20.97 0.92 23.79
N PRO A 108 -21.95 0.66 22.90
CA PRO A 108 -21.66 0.16 21.57
C PRO A 108 -21.04 1.26 20.71
N PHE A 109 -20.07 0.90 19.88
CA PHE A 109 -19.50 1.78 18.87
C PHE A 109 -19.27 1.02 17.57
N ARG A 110 -19.29 1.74 16.45
CA ARG A 110 -19.11 1.15 15.13
C ARG A 110 -17.65 1.26 14.68
N VAL A 111 -17.12 0.17 14.14
CA VAL A 111 -15.78 0.10 13.58
C VAL A 111 -15.88 -0.34 12.11
N GLY A 112 -15.32 0.47 11.23
CA GLY A 112 -15.11 0.06 9.83
C GLY A 112 -13.89 -0.82 9.72
N THR A 113 -14.04 -2.00 9.14
CA THR A 113 -12.97 -2.95 8.86
C THR A 113 -12.97 -3.28 7.38
N TYR A 114 -11.78 -3.55 6.84
CA TYR A 114 -11.61 -3.99 5.47
C TYR A 114 -11.07 -5.41 5.48
N PHE A 115 -11.73 -6.31 4.77
CA PHE A 115 -11.33 -7.71 4.62
C PHE A 115 -10.84 -7.94 3.21
N TYR A 116 -9.60 -8.38 3.09
CA TYR A 116 -9.02 -8.77 1.80
C TYR A 116 -9.57 -10.12 1.36
N TYR A 117 -9.81 -10.27 0.06
CA TYR A 117 -10.12 -11.57 -0.51
C TYR A 117 -8.85 -12.45 -0.60
N PRO A 118 -8.99 -13.76 -0.82
CA PRO A 118 -7.84 -14.64 -1.02
C PRO A 118 -6.87 -14.07 -2.06
N ASP A 119 -5.58 -14.24 -1.83
CA ASP A 119 -4.49 -13.73 -2.67
C ASP A 119 -4.47 -12.22 -2.89
N CYS A 120 -5.17 -11.46 -2.03
CA CYS A 120 -5.15 -10.00 -2.01
C CYS A 120 -4.46 -9.48 -0.75
N GLY A 121 -3.85 -8.31 -0.86
CA GLY A 121 -3.18 -7.68 0.26
C GLY A 121 -2.49 -6.38 -0.12
N LEU A 122 -1.53 -5.99 0.72
CA LEU A 122 -0.70 -4.82 0.50
C LEU A 122 0.76 -5.25 0.27
N TYR A 123 1.45 -4.56 -0.61
CA TYR A 123 2.89 -4.69 -0.78
C TYR A 123 3.58 -3.35 -0.52
N ILE A 124 4.84 -3.41 -0.14
CA ILE A 124 5.76 -2.28 -0.08
C ILE A 124 7.01 -2.62 -0.90
N ILE A 125 7.63 -1.61 -1.48
CA ILE A 125 8.94 -1.74 -2.11
C ILE A 125 9.98 -1.27 -1.09
N LEU A 126 10.99 -2.10 -0.87
CA LEU A 126 12.11 -1.83 0.02
C LEU A 126 13.36 -1.58 -0.82
N GLY A 127 13.93 -0.37 -0.70
CA GLY A 127 15.24 -0.02 -1.24
C GLY A 127 16.29 -0.06 -0.14
N TYR A 128 17.43 -0.69 -0.40
CA TYR A 128 18.54 -0.77 0.54
C TYR A 128 19.88 -0.81 -0.20
N THR A 129 20.94 -0.35 0.46
CA THR A 129 22.30 -0.35 -0.09
C THR A 129 23.10 -1.57 0.37
N LYS A 130 22.88 -2.05 1.59
CA LYS A 130 23.58 -3.20 2.18
C LYS A 130 22.56 -4.18 2.78
N LYS A 131 23.03 -5.40 3.06
CA LYS A 131 22.18 -6.45 3.65
C LYS A 131 21.70 -6.13 5.07
N GLU A 132 22.51 -5.37 5.81
CA GLU A 132 22.19 -4.98 7.19
C GLU A 132 20.91 -4.13 7.24
N GLU A 133 20.75 -3.17 6.32
CA GLU A 133 19.53 -2.36 6.21
C GLU A 133 18.30 -3.22 5.89
N LYS A 134 18.47 -4.18 4.99
CA LYS A 134 17.41 -5.14 4.67
C LYS A 134 16.99 -5.95 5.89
N TYR A 135 17.95 -6.52 6.61
CA TYR A 135 17.66 -7.33 7.80
C TYR A 135 16.97 -6.53 8.89
N LEU A 136 17.42 -5.29 9.15
CA LEU A 136 16.73 -4.41 10.09
C LEU A 136 15.28 -4.14 9.66
N ALA A 137 15.06 -3.83 8.38
CA ALA A 137 13.72 -3.58 7.86
C ALA A 137 12.81 -4.81 7.98
N GLU A 138 13.29 -5.99 7.62
CA GLU A 138 12.56 -7.25 7.73
C GLU A 138 12.20 -7.55 9.20
N GLU A 139 13.14 -7.43 10.13
CA GLU A 139 12.91 -7.63 11.55
C GLU A 139 11.86 -6.68 12.13
N LEU A 140 11.91 -5.39 11.76
CA LEU A 140 10.91 -4.41 12.17
C LEU A 140 9.54 -4.70 11.58
N LEU A 141 9.46 -5.13 10.32
CA LEU A 141 8.21 -5.49 9.65
C LEU A 141 7.61 -6.77 10.23
N GLU A 142 8.42 -7.75 10.60
CA GLU A 142 7.98 -8.97 11.29
C GLU A 142 7.42 -8.65 12.68
N SER A 143 8.12 -7.83 13.47
CA SER A 143 7.61 -7.36 14.77
C SER A 143 6.27 -6.63 14.59
N LEU A 144 6.18 -5.77 13.59
CA LEU A 144 4.96 -5.04 13.26
C LEU A 144 3.82 -5.96 12.82
N ALA A 145 4.11 -7.10 12.19
CA ALA A 145 3.12 -8.09 11.78
C ALA A 145 2.36 -8.68 12.99
N TYR A 146 3.07 -8.91 14.10
CA TYR A 146 2.46 -9.37 15.36
C TYR A 146 1.73 -8.27 16.11
N THR A 147 2.27 -7.06 16.13
CA THR A 147 1.65 -5.92 16.83
C THR A 147 0.48 -5.31 16.06
N GLY A 148 0.48 -5.48 14.75
CA GLY A 148 -0.56 -4.99 13.83
C GLY A 148 -0.38 -3.54 13.40
N ILE A 149 -1.05 -3.17 12.30
CA ILE A 149 -1.13 -1.83 11.73
C ILE A 149 -2.55 -1.30 11.91
N GLY A 150 -2.70 0.01 12.17
CA GLY A 150 -4.00 0.67 12.26
C GLY A 150 -4.45 0.99 13.69
N GLY A 151 -5.68 1.48 13.81
CA GLY A 151 -6.20 2.07 15.04
C GLY A 151 -6.75 1.08 16.07
N LYS A 152 -6.96 -0.17 15.72
CA LYS A 152 -7.60 -1.21 16.57
C LYS A 152 -6.70 -2.41 16.84
N LYS A 153 -5.40 -2.17 16.98
CA LYS A 153 -4.41 -3.22 17.25
C LYS A 153 -4.66 -3.98 18.54
N SER A 154 -5.10 -3.28 19.59
CA SER A 154 -5.42 -3.90 20.89
C SER A 154 -6.58 -4.90 20.85
N THR A 155 -7.43 -4.85 19.82
CA THR A 155 -8.51 -5.81 19.59
C THR A 155 -8.13 -6.93 18.60
N GLY A 156 -6.84 -7.04 18.25
CA GLY A 156 -6.31 -8.06 17.35
C GLY A 156 -6.42 -7.74 15.86
N LEU A 157 -6.97 -6.57 15.49
CA LEU A 157 -7.06 -6.15 14.10
C LEU A 157 -5.72 -5.63 13.58
N GLY A 158 -5.53 -5.70 12.26
CA GLY A 158 -4.35 -5.17 11.58
C GLY A 158 -3.11 -6.07 11.63
N LYS A 159 -3.21 -7.29 12.17
CA LYS A 159 -2.15 -8.30 12.04
C LYS A 159 -2.07 -8.81 10.62
N TYR A 160 -0.88 -9.16 10.18
CA TYR A 160 -0.65 -9.64 8.81
C TYR A 160 0.45 -10.70 8.78
N ILE A 161 0.60 -11.35 7.64
CA ILE A 161 1.69 -12.27 7.35
C ILE A 161 2.64 -11.56 6.39
N LEU A 162 3.89 -11.40 6.79
CA LEU A 162 4.93 -10.85 5.92
C LEU A 162 5.45 -11.96 4.99
N ARG A 163 5.53 -11.65 3.70
CA ARG A 163 6.10 -12.54 2.69
C ARG A 163 7.11 -11.77 1.85
N PRO A 164 8.42 -11.91 2.07
CA PRO A 164 9.42 -11.34 1.19
C PRO A 164 9.33 -11.95 -0.20
N VAL A 165 9.28 -11.12 -1.21
CA VAL A 165 9.27 -11.52 -2.63
C VAL A 165 10.36 -10.79 -3.39
N LYS A 166 10.87 -11.40 -4.45
CA LYS A 166 11.78 -10.71 -5.36
C LYS A 166 10.99 -9.61 -6.09
N LEU A 167 11.65 -8.48 -6.31
CA LEU A 167 11.05 -7.38 -7.08
C LEU A 167 10.68 -7.88 -8.49
N PRO A 168 9.40 -7.76 -8.91
CA PRO A 168 8.99 -8.16 -10.26
C PRO A 168 9.70 -7.33 -11.34
N GLU A 169 9.99 -7.96 -12.49
CA GLU A 169 10.73 -7.33 -13.58
C GLU A 169 10.07 -6.04 -14.11
N VAL A 170 8.74 -5.96 -14.04
CA VAL A 170 8.02 -4.75 -14.44
C VAL A 170 8.43 -3.55 -13.59
N PHE A 171 8.60 -3.73 -12.27
CA PHE A 171 9.11 -2.66 -11.41
C PHE A 171 10.57 -2.33 -11.71
N GLU A 172 11.42 -3.34 -11.90
CA GLU A 172 12.82 -3.11 -12.22
C GLU A 172 12.98 -2.26 -13.48
N ARG A 173 12.16 -2.52 -14.50
CA ARG A 173 12.13 -1.78 -15.76
C ARG A 173 11.74 -0.31 -15.54
N HIS A 174 10.68 -0.06 -14.77
CA HIS A 174 10.21 1.30 -14.50
C HIS A 174 11.16 2.09 -13.58
N LEU A 175 11.74 1.45 -12.56
CA LEU A 175 12.68 2.09 -11.63
C LEU A 175 14.02 2.45 -12.28
N LYS A 176 14.43 1.72 -13.32
CA LYS A 176 15.68 1.98 -14.07
C LYS A 176 15.50 2.89 -15.28
N LYS A 177 14.26 3.18 -15.67
CA LYS A 177 13.96 4.00 -16.85
C LYS A 177 14.25 5.47 -16.54
N ASP A 178 15.14 6.08 -17.32
CA ASP A 178 15.30 7.53 -17.33
C ASP A 178 14.09 8.16 -18.01
N ALA A 179 13.46 9.11 -17.35
CA ALA A 179 12.21 9.71 -17.82
C ALA A 179 12.05 11.15 -17.30
N ASP A 180 11.44 12.00 -18.14
CA ASP A 180 11.13 13.40 -17.80
C ASP A 180 10.09 13.55 -16.68
N ARG A 181 9.38 12.49 -16.35
CA ARG A 181 8.34 12.47 -15.33
C ARG A 181 8.54 11.30 -14.38
N ILE A 182 8.42 11.58 -13.09
CA ILE A 182 8.63 10.60 -12.02
C ILE A 182 7.34 10.49 -11.21
N ILE A 183 6.98 9.28 -10.83
CA ILE A 183 5.92 9.01 -9.86
C ILE A 183 6.59 8.70 -8.53
N LEU A 184 6.33 9.53 -7.52
CA LEU A 184 6.77 9.25 -6.17
C LEU A 184 5.90 8.12 -5.59
N LEU A 185 6.56 7.13 -4.96
CA LEU A 185 5.89 6.00 -4.31
C LEU A 185 5.89 6.13 -2.78
N SER A 186 6.36 7.26 -2.25
CA SER A 186 6.33 7.60 -0.81
C SER A 186 6.10 9.09 -0.62
#